data_3b9a9a0b2bd270c434e44c410ba26220
#
_entry.id   3b9a9a0b2bd270c434e44c410ba26220
#
_cell.length_a   1.000
_cell.length_b   1.000
_cell.length_c   1.000
_cell.angle_alpha   90.00
_cell.angle_beta   90.00
_cell.angle_gamma   90.00
#
_symmetry.space_group_name_H-M   'P 1'
#
loop_
_entity.id
_entity.type
_entity.pdbx_description
1 polymer ?
#
loop_
_entity_poly.entity_id
_entity_poly.type
_entity_poly.pdbx_seq_one_letter_code
_entity_poly.pdbx_strand_id
1 'polypeptide(L)'
;MIFIEKYNNKKNIRFPFFKKVIEMSINRNFKTFVETGTSRGKKKFFFFNKMNWKDGMSTLMFAELVSEIRGELHSCDISKKNIDNAKSFTKKFSKNTFFYINDSVDFLTNF
;
A
#
# COMPACT_ATOMS: atom_id res chain seq x y z
N MET A 1 -12.02 -9.72 8.49
CA MET A 1 -10.96 -10.16 7.56
C MET A 1 -9.68 -10.44 8.35
N ILE A 2 -9.26 -11.68 8.35
CA ILE A 2 -8.22 -12.15 9.27
C ILE A 2 -6.84 -11.57 8.94
N PHE A 3 -6.50 -11.42 7.65
CA PHE A 3 -5.15 -11.02 7.26
C PHE A 3 -4.74 -9.63 7.76
N ILE A 4 -5.69 -8.72 7.95
CA ILE A 4 -5.36 -7.35 8.34
C ILE A 4 -4.89 -7.24 9.79
N GLU A 5 -5.20 -8.22 10.64
CA GLU A 5 -4.85 -8.16 12.06
C GLU A 5 -3.35 -8.15 12.30
N LYS A 6 -2.55 -8.71 11.39
CA LYS A 6 -1.08 -8.66 11.50
C LYS A 6 -0.52 -7.25 11.37
N TYR A 7 -1.31 -6.30 10.84
CA TYR A 7 -0.91 -4.90 10.73
C TYR A 7 -1.34 -4.09 11.96
N ASN A 8 -2.06 -4.71 12.88
CA ASN A 8 -2.52 -4.07 14.12
C ASN A 8 -1.41 -4.12 15.17
N ASN A 9 -0.56 -3.12 15.18
CA ASN A 9 0.49 -3.02 16.18
C ASN A 9 0.64 -1.56 16.63
N LYS A 10 1.35 -1.34 17.76
CA LYS A 10 1.47 -0.03 18.37
C LYS A 10 2.16 1.01 17.48
N LYS A 11 2.98 0.56 16.54
CA LYS A 11 3.72 1.46 15.63
C LYS A 11 2.85 1.90 14.46
N ASN A 12 1.83 1.14 14.13
CA ASN A 12 0.91 1.44 13.05
C ASN A 12 -0.29 2.22 13.58
N ILE A 13 -0.08 3.48 13.87
CA ILE A 13 -1.09 4.35 14.50
C ILE A 13 -2.30 4.61 13.59
N ARG A 14 -2.14 4.44 12.28
CA ARG A 14 -3.21 4.64 11.30
C ARG A 14 -4.04 3.37 11.06
N PHE A 15 -3.70 2.27 11.70
CA PHE A 15 -4.38 1.00 11.48
C PHE A 15 -5.90 1.07 11.64
N PRO A 16 -6.46 1.69 12.69
CA PRO A 16 -7.91 1.76 12.84
C PRO A 16 -8.61 2.43 11.66
N PHE A 17 -8.01 3.46 11.09
CA PHE A 17 -8.53 4.14 9.91
C PHE A 17 -8.50 3.21 8.69
N PHE A 18 -7.36 2.58 8.43
CA PHE A 18 -7.23 1.66 7.28
C PHE A 18 -8.16 0.47 7.40
N LYS A 19 -8.30 -0.08 8.60
CA LYS A 19 -9.23 -1.19 8.85
C LYS A 19 -10.65 -0.80 8.44
N LYS A 20 -11.09 0.39 8.83
CA LYS A 20 -12.42 0.88 8.47
C LYS A 20 -12.59 1.06 6.97
N VAL A 21 -11.60 1.64 6.31
CA VAL A 21 -11.62 1.81 4.85
C VAL A 21 -11.73 0.45 4.16
N ILE A 22 -10.95 -0.51 4.60
CA ILE A 22 -10.96 -1.86 4.02
C ILE A 22 -12.33 -2.53 4.22
N GLU A 23 -12.89 -2.46 5.42
CA GLU A 23 -14.19 -3.05 5.71
C GLU A 23 -15.29 -2.42 4.84
N MET A 24 -15.29 -1.10 4.72
CA MET A 24 -16.25 -0.39 3.86
C MET A 24 -16.10 -0.78 2.39
N SER A 25 -14.87 -0.91 1.93
CA SER A 25 -14.58 -1.29 0.55
C SER A 25 -15.10 -2.70 0.24
N ILE A 26 -14.90 -3.63 1.15
CA ILE A 26 -15.40 -5.00 1.01
C ILE A 26 -16.92 -5.02 0.99
N ASN A 27 -17.56 -4.31 1.92
CA ASN A 27 -19.02 -4.24 2.00
C ASN A 27 -19.64 -3.66 0.73
N ARG A 28 -18.95 -2.73 0.08
CA ARG A 28 -19.42 -2.09 -1.16
C ARG A 28 -18.90 -2.78 -2.42
N ASN A 29 -18.16 -3.85 -2.26
CA ASN A 29 -17.59 -4.64 -3.36
C ASN A 29 -16.69 -3.82 -4.27
N PHE A 30 -15.90 -2.91 -3.71
CA PHE A 30 -14.90 -2.17 -4.47
C PHE A 30 -13.73 -3.09 -4.83
N LYS A 31 -13.26 -2.98 -6.07
CA LYS A 31 -12.17 -3.83 -6.59
C LYS A 31 -10.95 -3.03 -7.05
N THR A 32 -11.11 -1.75 -7.31
CA THR A 32 -10.03 -0.89 -7.79
C THR A 32 -9.68 0.14 -6.74
N PHE A 33 -8.41 0.18 -6.38
CA PHE A 33 -7.88 1.10 -5.37
C PHE A 33 -6.79 1.94 -6.00
N VAL A 34 -6.80 3.23 -5.69
CA VAL A 34 -5.80 4.17 -6.19
C VAL A 34 -5.12 4.81 -4.98
N GLU A 35 -3.80 4.77 -4.96
CA GLU A 35 -3.00 5.37 -3.91
C GLU A 35 -2.06 6.41 -4.50
N THR A 36 -2.07 7.61 -3.94
CA THR A 36 -1.08 8.64 -4.28
C THR A 36 -0.12 8.78 -3.10
N GLY A 37 1.18 8.75 -3.40
CA GLY A 37 2.19 8.72 -2.35
C GLY A 37 2.41 7.30 -1.84
N THR A 38 3.20 6.53 -2.58
CA THR A 38 3.50 5.14 -2.23
C THR A 38 4.25 5.07 -0.91
N SER A 39 3.87 4.11 -0.06
CA SER A 39 4.56 3.87 1.21
C SER A 39 6.00 3.48 0.97
N ARG A 40 6.92 4.06 1.75
CA ARG A 40 8.35 3.76 1.63
C ARG A 40 8.68 2.34 2.04
N GLY A 41 7.88 1.76 2.93
CA GLY A 41 7.97 0.36 3.33
C GLY A 41 9.06 0.08 4.33
N LYS A 42 10.32 0.30 3.95
CA LYS A 42 11.48 -0.01 4.78
C LYS A 42 12.33 1.21 5.03
N LYS A 43 12.84 1.31 6.25
CA LYS A 43 13.74 2.35 6.69
C LYS A 43 15.10 1.72 6.97
N LYS A 44 16.16 2.31 6.39
CA LYS A 44 17.52 1.83 6.64
C LYS A 44 17.99 2.35 7.99
N PHE A 45 18.45 1.43 8.86
CA PHE A 45 19.02 1.78 10.16
C PHE A 45 20.34 1.04 10.28
N PHE A 46 21.49 1.76 10.25
CA PHE A 46 22.82 1.20 10.12
C PHE A 46 22.90 0.30 8.88
N PHE A 47 23.10 -1.02 9.07
CA PHE A 47 23.16 -2.00 7.98
C PHE A 47 21.86 -2.81 7.83
N PHE A 48 20.81 -2.45 8.57
CA PHE A 48 19.55 -3.20 8.60
C PHE A 48 18.41 -2.37 8.02
N ASN A 49 17.49 -3.04 7.33
CA ASN A 49 16.25 -2.45 6.89
C ASN A 49 15.16 -2.73 7.92
N LYS A 50 14.42 -1.71 8.31
CA LYS A 50 13.27 -1.85 9.21
C LYS A 50 12.00 -1.39 8.50
N MET A 51 10.88 -2.01 8.87
CA MET A 51 9.57 -1.57 8.39
C MET A 51 9.27 -0.15 8.88
N ASN A 52 8.85 0.72 7.97
CA ASN A 52 8.53 2.10 8.29
C ASN A 52 7.05 2.25 8.64
N TRP A 53 6.69 1.83 9.85
CA TRP A 53 5.31 1.87 10.31
C TRP A 53 4.75 3.28 10.45
N LYS A 54 5.60 4.31 10.56
CA LYS A 54 5.15 5.70 10.62
C LYS A 54 4.45 6.14 9.34
N ASP A 55 4.84 5.58 8.21
CA ASP A 55 4.17 5.83 6.93
C ASP A 55 2.91 4.98 6.77
N GLY A 56 2.56 4.18 7.78
CA GLY A 56 1.32 3.41 7.83
C GLY A 56 1.31 2.13 7.02
N MET A 57 2.33 1.86 6.24
CA MET A 57 2.44 0.66 5.40
C MET A 57 1.21 0.42 4.53
N SER A 58 0.53 1.50 4.11
CA SER A 58 -0.73 1.39 3.36
C SER A 58 -0.57 0.63 2.05
N THR A 59 0.54 0.84 1.34
CA THR A 59 0.79 0.15 0.07
C THR A 59 0.80 -1.36 0.27
N LEU A 60 1.47 -1.85 1.32
CA LEU A 60 1.52 -3.28 1.61
C LEU A 60 0.14 -3.83 1.98
N MET A 61 -0.59 -3.12 2.85
CA MET A 61 -1.92 -3.56 3.27
C MET A 61 -2.88 -3.64 2.09
N PHE A 62 -2.90 -2.63 1.23
CA PHE A 62 -3.80 -2.64 0.08
C PHE A 62 -3.35 -3.61 -1.01
N ALA A 63 -2.04 -3.83 -1.17
CA ALA A 63 -1.54 -4.85 -2.08
C ALA A 63 -2.02 -6.24 -1.68
N GLU A 64 -1.95 -6.54 -0.39
CA GLU A 64 -2.45 -7.82 0.12
C GLU A 64 -3.97 -7.92 -0.02
N LEU A 65 -4.68 -6.83 0.27
CA LEU A 65 -6.14 -6.78 0.11
C LEU A 65 -6.56 -7.14 -1.31
N VAL A 66 -5.98 -6.48 -2.32
CA VAL A 66 -6.38 -6.70 -3.71
C VAL A 66 -6.03 -8.11 -4.18
N SER A 67 -4.97 -8.70 -3.63
CA SER A 67 -4.64 -10.10 -3.88
C SER A 67 -5.76 -11.02 -3.37
N GLU A 68 -6.28 -10.75 -2.17
CA GLU A 68 -7.35 -11.54 -1.55
C GLU A 68 -8.69 -11.41 -2.29
N ILE A 69 -9.06 -10.20 -2.69
CA ILE A 69 -10.36 -9.93 -3.30
C ILE A 69 -10.34 -9.96 -4.82
N ARG A 70 -9.19 -10.28 -5.44
CA ARG A 70 -8.99 -10.27 -6.89
C ARG A 70 -9.28 -8.91 -7.51
N GLY A 71 -8.83 -7.87 -6.82
CA GLY A 71 -8.94 -6.50 -7.28
C GLY A 71 -7.63 -5.99 -7.85
N GLU A 72 -7.48 -4.66 -7.92
CA GLU A 72 -6.28 -4.00 -8.42
C GLU A 72 -5.93 -2.82 -7.54
N LEU A 73 -4.64 -2.67 -7.26
CA LEU A 73 -4.09 -1.48 -6.62
C LEU A 73 -3.19 -0.75 -7.62
N HIS A 74 -3.46 0.53 -7.79
CA HIS A 74 -2.64 1.42 -8.62
C HIS A 74 -2.04 2.47 -7.70
N SER A 75 -0.71 2.45 -7.55
CA SER A 75 -0.01 3.34 -6.64
C SER A 75 1.02 4.17 -7.39
N CYS A 76 1.04 5.48 -7.15
CA CYS A 76 1.99 6.37 -7.79
C CYS A 76 2.83 7.13 -6.78
N ASP A 77 4.05 7.45 -7.17
CA ASP A 77 4.94 8.32 -6.42
C ASP A 77 5.87 9.00 -7.41
N ILE A 78 6.28 10.21 -7.09
CA ILE A 78 7.23 10.94 -7.92
C ILE A 78 8.65 10.36 -7.79
N SER A 79 8.93 9.68 -6.69
CA SER A 79 10.24 9.12 -6.38
C SER A 79 10.38 7.69 -6.91
N LYS A 80 11.30 7.50 -7.86
CA LYS A 80 11.64 6.16 -8.35
C LYS A 80 12.12 5.26 -7.21
N LYS A 81 12.86 5.82 -6.25
CA LYS A 81 13.36 5.08 -5.09
C LYS A 81 12.21 4.52 -4.25
N ASN A 82 11.18 5.34 -4.00
CA ASN A 82 10.02 4.88 -3.25
C ASN A 82 9.29 3.77 -3.99
N ILE A 83 9.12 3.90 -5.29
CA ILE A 83 8.49 2.89 -6.14
C ILE A 83 9.30 1.59 -6.12
N ASP A 84 10.61 1.67 -6.27
CA ASP A 84 11.46 0.47 -6.27
C ASP A 84 11.38 -0.25 -4.91
N ASN A 85 11.39 0.51 -3.81
CA ASN A 85 11.22 -0.06 -2.47
C ASN A 85 9.86 -0.75 -2.34
N ALA A 86 8.79 -0.09 -2.79
CA ALA A 86 7.45 -0.65 -2.72
C ALA A 86 7.31 -1.94 -3.52
N LYS A 87 7.87 -1.98 -4.72
CA LYS A 87 7.90 -3.20 -5.53
C LYS A 87 8.59 -4.35 -4.80
N SER A 88 9.65 -4.03 -4.06
CA SER A 88 10.39 -5.04 -3.30
C SER A 88 9.56 -5.65 -2.19
N PHE A 89 8.92 -4.84 -1.34
CA PHE A 89 8.18 -5.38 -0.20
C PHE A 89 6.77 -5.87 -0.54
N THR A 90 6.25 -5.57 -1.74
CA THR A 90 4.94 -6.08 -2.19
C THR A 90 5.06 -7.18 -3.25
N LYS A 91 6.24 -7.74 -3.42
CA LYS A 91 6.55 -8.70 -4.49
C LYS A 91 5.56 -9.87 -4.55
N LYS A 92 5.10 -10.35 -3.40
CA LYS A 92 4.12 -11.45 -3.32
C LYS A 92 2.79 -11.11 -3.98
N PHE A 93 2.48 -9.84 -4.12
CA PHE A 93 1.18 -9.36 -4.61
C PHE A 93 1.31 -8.64 -5.95
N SER A 94 2.41 -8.85 -6.67
CA SER A 94 2.72 -8.13 -7.90
C SER A 94 1.70 -8.35 -9.02
N LYS A 95 0.98 -9.45 -8.97
CA LYS A 95 -0.03 -9.76 -10.00
C LYS A 95 -1.18 -8.74 -10.00
N ASN A 96 -1.50 -8.17 -8.84
CA ASN A 96 -2.65 -7.29 -8.68
C ASN A 96 -2.25 -5.85 -8.30
N THR A 97 -0.94 -5.55 -8.28
CA THR A 97 -0.43 -4.26 -7.81
C THR A 97 0.41 -3.61 -8.91
N PHE A 98 0.06 -2.39 -9.26
CA PHE A 98 0.66 -1.66 -10.37
C PHE A 98 1.25 -0.34 -9.85
N PHE A 99 2.49 -0.05 -10.22
CA PHE A 99 3.21 1.13 -9.76
C PHE A 99 3.53 2.09 -10.89
N TYR A 100 3.45 3.38 -10.60
CA TYR A 100 3.67 4.44 -11.57
C TYR A 100 4.59 5.51 -10.98
N ILE A 101 5.61 5.91 -11.76
CA ILE A 101 6.46 7.05 -11.38
C ILE A 101 5.85 8.27 -12.04
N ASN A 102 5.10 9.04 -11.25
CA ASN A 102 4.37 10.20 -11.79
C ASN A 102 3.95 11.08 -10.62
N ASP A 103 3.70 12.36 -10.88
CA ASP A 103 3.08 13.18 -9.84
C ASP A 103 1.59 12.83 -9.73
N SER A 104 1.01 13.09 -8.56
CA SER A 104 -0.34 12.65 -8.24
C SER A 104 -1.41 13.31 -9.13
N VAL A 105 -1.20 14.57 -9.52
CA VAL A 105 -2.18 15.29 -10.35
C VAL A 105 -2.25 14.69 -11.75
N ASP A 106 -1.09 14.52 -12.39
CA ASP A 106 -1.03 13.90 -13.72
C ASP A 106 -1.56 12.48 -13.69
N PHE A 107 -1.19 11.72 -12.66
CA PHE A 107 -1.64 10.34 -12.51
C PHE A 107 -3.17 10.26 -12.42
N LEU A 108 -3.78 11.05 -11.54
CA LEU A 108 -5.23 11.02 -11.35
C LEU A 108 -5.99 11.57 -12.56
N THR A 109 -5.42 12.57 -13.24
CA THR A 109 -6.03 13.16 -14.43
C THR A 109 -6.11 12.17 -15.57
N ASN A 110 -5.12 11.28 -15.70
CA ASN A 110 -5.05 10.33 -16.81
C ASN A 110 -5.47 8.91 -16.41
N PHE A 111 -5.91 8.74 -15.20
CA PHE A 111 -6.40 7.45 -14.74
C PHE A 111 -7.84 7.21 -15.18
#